data_19bc6f4e383202ecb170400ca457e9b6
#
_entry.id   19bc6f4e383202ecb170400ca457e9b6
#
_cell.length_a   1.000
_cell.length_b   1.000
_cell.length_c   1.000
_cell.angle_alpha   90.00
_cell.angle_beta   90.00
_cell.angle_gamma   90.00
#
_symmetry.space_group_name_H-M   'P 1'
#
loop_
_entity.id
_entity.type
_entity.pdbx_description
1 polymer ?
#
loop_
_entity_poly.entity_id
_entity_poly.type
_entity_poly.pdbx_seq_one_letter_code
_entity_poly.pdbx_strand_id
1 'polypeptide(L)'
;MTTADSPATAARRPAAAWPLENAVFSAAMVAQRLPWVDAPARALGLDMLTRDGVTRGLLAYLRRTRSGRPVQLRTPFGPFLLPLAAADAAGLLAAADEAGALEPAVGLTAGGQRYGLSPHVPLPRDAAVPAAELDALPAEDVDRVIAARRGDGTLEWADWERGMLRLSRRVVVGVAAVEDTLLGEVLAGATAAAGSRSYEGRAEALRRRLAPYLADPDPASLTGRLLAHDSGRGEGGPQAAGPAVAHALALVSRAAAETVLQALALLAVGAAATPETAVAEALRRWPPVAAAVYPVRADFVWQDLAVGAGTEVLRVPGWLRGLDGEDHTDRAPAGTSAAAGNPGMPPLCAAPTGCAATRFAALVAEHVVRAVTGTVRPLLIAPEFTADRLPDTLDPKTLVVALEDLAARPADGRVTVTLPTAVPVSAFGYAPAAYGALAHASADRLERHAQSLAACAGDGGWNTGEEGERFRMVLLDHAERCAAASDGVRRAAKRLTD
;
A
#
# COMPACT_ATOMS: atom_id res chain seq x y z
N MET A 1 -9.51 -31.18 -51.24
CA MET A 1 -9.12 -30.04 -50.42
C MET A 1 -8.41 -30.58 -49.20
N THR A 2 -7.10 -30.61 -49.26
CA THR A 2 -6.21 -31.08 -48.17
C THR A 2 -6.00 -29.95 -47.21
N THR A 3 -6.58 -30.05 -46.02
CA THR A 3 -6.29 -29.18 -44.90
C THR A 3 -4.85 -29.43 -44.48
N ALA A 4 -3.96 -28.48 -44.74
CA ALA A 4 -2.61 -28.52 -44.25
C ALA A 4 -2.69 -28.35 -42.72
N ASP A 5 -2.41 -29.43 -41.98
CA ASP A 5 -2.08 -29.38 -40.56
C ASP A 5 -0.83 -28.52 -40.41
N SER A 6 -1.03 -27.27 -39.91
CA SER A 6 0.09 -26.48 -39.41
C SER A 6 0.73 -27.25 -38.26
N PRO A 7 2.03 -27.50 -38.28
CA PRO A 7 2.69 -28.18 -37.17
C PRO A 7 2.49 -27.33 -35.92
N ALA A 8 1.81 -27.91 -34.92
CA ALA A 8 1.68 -27.32 -33.61
C ALA A 8 3.10 -27.04 -33.10
N THR A 9 3.48 -25.78 -33.08
CA THR A 9 4.80 -25.35 -32.61
C THR A 9 4.92 -25.82 -31.16
N ALA A 10 5.82 -26.76 -30.91
CA ALA A 10 6.02 -27.33 -29.57
C ALA A 10 6.31 -26.18 -28.58
N ALA A 11 5.45 -26.02 -27.56
CA ALA A 11 5.57 -24.99 -26.60
C ALA A 11 6.95 -25.04 -25.90
N ARG A 12 7.62 -23.92 -25.83
CA ARG A 12 8.97 -23.80 -25.27
C ARG A 12 8.90 -23.69 -23.73
N ARG A 13 9.92 -24.22 -23.06
CA ARG A 13 10.08 -23.99 -21.63
C ARG A 13 10.63 -22.59 -21.38
N PRO A 14 10.27 -21.94 -20.23
CA PRO A 14 10.87 -20.67 -19.83
C PRO A 14 12.39 -20.78 -19.74
N ALA A 15 13.09 -19.70 -20.10
CA ALA A 15 14.54 -19.64 -19.93
C ALA A 15 14.89 -19.73 -18.44
N ALA A 16 15.72 -20.70 -18.07
CA ALA A 16 16.17 -20.85 -16.70
C ALA A 16 17.22 -19.78 -16.34
N ALA A 17 17.11 -19.24 -15.15
CA ALA A 17 18.16 -18.37 -14.57
C ALA A 17 19.40 -19.18 -14.22
N TRP A 18 20.56 -18.53 -14.25
CA TRP A 18 21.82 -19.14 -13.88
C TRP A 18 21.90 -19.33 -12.36
N PRO A 19 22.75 -20.24 -11.84
CA PRO A 19 22.88 -20.46 -10.40
C PRO A 19 23.16 -19.18 -9.59
N LEU A 20 24.02 -18.30 -10.12
CA LEU A 20 24.35 -17.02 -9.47
C LEU A 20 23.13 -16.08 -9.46
N GLU A 21 22.38 -15.99 -10.56
CA GLU A 21 21.15 -15.19 -10.62
C GLU A 21 20.11 -15.68 -9.59
N ASN A 22 19.94 -16.99 -9.48
CA ASN A 22 19.08 -17.61 -8.46
C ASN A 22 19.55 -17.31 -7.04
N ALA A 23 20.85 -17.36 -6.77
CA ALA A 23 21.40 -17.06 -5.45
C ALA A 23 21.19 -15.59 -5.08
N VAL A 24 21.49 -14.65 -5.99
CA VAL A 24 21.30 -13.21 -5.76
C VAL A 24 19.81 -12.89 -5.57
N PHE A 25 18.93 -13.47 -6.38
CA PHE A 25 17.48 -13.27 -6.21
C PHE A 25 16.99 -13.81 -4.86
N SER A 26 17.42 -15.00 -4.49
CA SER A 26 17.07 -15.61 -3.19
C SER A 26 17.55 -14.75 -2.01
N ALA A 27 18.77 -14.23 -2.09
CA ALA A 27 19.31 -13.32 -1.08
C ALA A 27 18.51 -12.01 -1.02
N ALA A 28 18.11 -11.44 -2.17
CA ALA A 28 17.28 -10.25 -2.23
C ALA A 28 15.89 -10.49 -1.60
N MET A 29 15.26 -11.64 -1.86
CA MET A 29 13.98 -12.00 -1.22
C MET A 29 14.09 -12.11 0.29
N VAL A 30 15.17 -12.69 0.82
CA VAL A 30 15.41 -12.75 2.27
C VAL A 30 15.67 -11.35 2.83
N ALA A 31 16.47 -10.55 2.15
CA ALA A 31 16.80 -9.18 2.56
C ALA A 31 15.54 -8.30 2.66
N GLN A 32 14.53 -8.51 1.83
CA GLN A 32 13.26 -7.77 1.92
C GLN A 32 12.56 -7.92 3.29
N ARG A 33 12.82 -9.01 4.01
CA ARG A 33 12.27 -9.23 5.35
C ARG A 33 13.09 -8.62 6.48
N LEU A 34 14.24 -8.03 6.17
CA LEU A 34 15.21 -7.49 7.13
C LEU A 34 15.34 -5.96 6.97
N PRO A 35 14.43 -5.15 7.55
CA PRO A 35 14.38 -3.70 7.32
C PRO A 35 15.66 -2.96 7.70
N TRP A 36 16.45 -3.51 8.64
CA TRP A 36 17.69 -2.92 9.10
C TRP A 36 18.87 -3.07 8.11
N VAL A 37 18.76 -3.96 7.11
CA VAL A 37 19.86 -4.21 6.13
C VAL A 37 20.16 -2.96 5.29
N ASP A 38 19.19 -2.10 5.07
CA ASP A 38 19.37 -0.87 4.29
C ASP A 38 20.03 0.27 5.08
N ALA A 39 20.06 0.20 6.41
CA ALA A 39 20.52 1.30 7.24
C ALA A 39 21.97 1.75 6.93
N PRO A 40 22.95 0.86 6.75
CA PRO A 40 24.31 1.25 6.40
C PRO A 40 24.40 1.89 5.00
N ALA A 41 23.68 1.31 4.02
CA ALA A 41 23.67 1.81 2.64
C ALA A 41 23.07 3.23 2.56
N ARG A 42 21.94 3.45 3.24
CA ARG A 42 21.29 4.76 3.32
C ARG A 42 22.16 5.79 4.05
N ALA A 43 22.82 5.40 5.15
CA ALA A 43 23.71 6.30 5.89
C ALA A 43 24.90 6.78 5.04
N LEU A 44 25.33 5.97 4.07
CA LEU A 44 26.42 6.29 3.15
C LEU A 44 25.94 6.90 1.82
N GLY A 45 24.62 7.08 1.62
CA GLY A 45 24.06 7.59 0.36
C GLY A 45 24.21 6.61 -0.82
N LEU A 46 24.39 5.31 -0.55
CA LEU A 46 24.60 4.25 -1.54
C LEU A 46 23.28 3.55 -1.88
N ASP A 47 22.32 4.27 -2.49
CA ASP A 47 20.98 3.77 -2.79
C ASP A 47 21.00 2.47 -3.62
N MET A 48 21.99 2.31 -4.50
CA MET A 48 22.17 1.08 -5.29
C MET A 48 22.45 -0.18 -4.45
N LEU A 49 22.93 -0.04 -3.22
CA LEU A 49 23.20 -1.14 -2.29
C LEU A 49 22.04 -1.40 -1.32
N THR A 50 20.96 -0.63 -1.41
CA THR A 50 19.72 -0.95 -0.70
C THR A 50 19.06 -2.20 -1.30
N ARG A 51 18.20 -2.85 -0.53
CA ARG A 51 17.42 -4.02 -1.01
C ARG A 51 16.72 -3.75 -2.34
N ASP A 52 16.09 -2.58 -2.45
CA ASP A 52 15.38 -2.17 -3.65
C ASP A 52 16.33 -1.86 -4.80
N GLY A 53 17.44 -1.18 -4.52
CA GLY A 53 18.50 -0.91 -5.50
C GLY A 53 19.10 -2.19 -6.09
N VAL A 54 19.46 -3.15 -5.23
CA VAL A 54 19.96 -4.47 -5.67
C VAL A 54 18.91 -5.23 -6.46
N THR A 55 17.66 -5.25 -6.00
CA THR A 55 16.55 -5.93 -6.69
C THR A 55 16.33 -5.34 -8.08
N ARG A 56 16.25 -4.01 -8.19
CA ARG A 56 16.12 -3.30 -9.49
C ARG A 56 17.30 -3.56 -10.40
N GLY A 57 18.52 -3.50 -9.87
CA GLY A 57 19.74 -3.80 -10.63
C GLY A 57 19.74 -5.21 -11.21
N LEU A 58 19.31 -6.21 -10.42
CA LEU A 58 19.16 -7.58 -10.88
C LEU A 58 18.08 -7.70 -11.97
N LEU A 59 16.91 -7.08 -11.78
CA LEU A 59 15.83 -7.11 -12.77
C LEU A 59 16.24 -6.44 -14.07
N ALA A 60 16.91 -5.29 -14.01
CA ALA A 60 17.46 -4.60 -15.17
C ALA A 60 18.50 -5.44 -15.92
N TYR A 61 19.35 -6.15 -15.19
CA TYR A 61 20.31 -7.10 -15.77
C TYR A 61 19.60 -8.28 -16.45
N LEU A 62 18.66 -8.95 -15.76
CA LEU A 62 17.90 -10.07 -16.32
C LEU A 62 17.13 -9.63 -17.58
N ARG A 63 16.50 -8.46 -17.54
CA ARG A 63 15.78 -7.94 -18.68
C ARG A 63 16.69 -7.74 -19.91
N ARG A 64 17.86 -7.13 -19.75
CA ARG A 64 18.83 -6.95 -20.82
C ARG A 64 19.35 -8.27 -21.37
N THR A 65 19.72 -9.20 -20.48
CA THR A 65 20.32 -10.47 -20.89
C THR A 65 19.30 -11.46 -21.47
N ARG A 66 18.02 -11.32 -21.15
CA ARG A 66 16.93 -12.21 -21.63
C ARG A 66 16.02 -11.53 -22.65
N SER A 67 16.39 -10.35 -23.15
CA SER A 67 15.58 -9.58 -24.14
C SER A 67 14.13 -9.39 -23.68
N GLY A 68 13.90 -9.12 -22.39
CA GLY A 68 12.58 -8.91 -21.79
C GLY A 68 11.74 -10.18 -21.58
N ARG A 69 12.16 -11.34 -22.04
CA ARG A 69 11.39 -12.60 -21.91
C ARG A 69 11.28 -13.05 -20.46
N PRO A 70 10.17 -13.71 -20.06
CA PRO A 70 10.02 -14.29 -18.74
C PRO A 70 11.14 -15.29 -18.40
N VAL A 71 11.59 -15.22 -17.14
CA VAL A 71 12.70 -16.03 -16.62
C VAL A 71 12.20 -16.96 -15.52
N GLN A 72 12.57 -18.24 -15.59
CA GLN A 72 12.31 -19.18 -14.52
C GLN A 72 13.46 -19.14 -13.51
N LEU A 73 13.13 -18.74 -12.29
CA LEU A 73 14.01 -18.76 -11.14
C LEU A 73 13.80 -20.05 -10.34
N ARG A 74 14.89 -20.63 -9.86
CA ARG A 74 14.87 -21.78 -8.95
C ARG A 74 15.46 -21.34 -7.62
N THR A 75 14.62 -21.15 -6.64
CA THR A 75 15.01 -20.67 -5.31
C THR A 75 14.73 -21.74 -4.26
N PRO A 76 15.31 -21.63 -3.06
CA PRO A 76 14.95 -22.50 -1.94
C PRO A 76 13.46 -22.43 -1.53
N PHE A 77 12.76 -21.38 -1.99
CA PHE A 77 11.34 -21.16 -1.70
C PHE A 77 10.39 -21.74 -2.76
N GLY A 78 10.93 -22.25 -3.87
CA GLY A 78 10.17 -22.79 -4.98
C GLY A 78 10.62 -22.28 -6.35
N PRO A 79 10.03 -22.81 -7.44
CA PRO A 79 10.25 -22.32 -8.80
C PRO A 79 9.35 -21.11 -9.08
N PHE A 80 9.95 -19.95 -9.36
CA PHE A 80 9.22 -18.74 -9.75
C PHE A 80 9.37 -18.47 -11.25
N LEU A 81 8.28 -18.13 -11.92
CA LEU A 81 8.29 -17.53 -13.24
C LEU A 81 8.15 -16.00 -13.07
N LEU A 82 9.19 -15.29 -13.49
CA LEU A 82 9.28 -13.84 -13.37
C LEU A 82 9.11 -13.18 -14.74
N PRO A 83 7.94 -12.59 -15.06
CA PRO A 83 7.78 -11.72 -16.21
C PRO A 83 8.62 -10.45 -16.03
N LEU A 84 9.38 -10.08 -17.06
CA LEU A 84 10.30 -8.92 -17.01
C LEU A 84 9.75 -7.69 -17.73
N ALA A 85 8.55 -7.77 -18.30
CA ALA A 85 7.80 -6.66 -18.87
C ALA A 85 6.39 -6.60 -18.28
N ALA A 86 5.85 -5.40 -18.08
CA ALA A 86 4.51 -5.23 -17.50
C ALA A 86 3.41 -5.83 -18.40
N ALA A 87 3.54 -5.66 -19.73
CA ALA A 87 2.61 -6.21 -20.72
C ALA A 87 2.62 -7.74 -20.70
N ASP A 88 3.81 -8.35 -20.61
CA ASP A 88 3.98 -9.81 -20.53
C ASP A 88 3.36 -10.37 -19.25
N ALA A 89 3.56 -9.68 -18.13
CA ALA A 89 2.94 -10.07 -16.85
C ALA A 89 1.41 -10.05 -16.93
N ALA A 90 0.83 -9.01 -17.55
CA ALA A 90 -0.61 -8.89 -17.72
C ALA A 90 -1.16 -9.99 -18.67
N GLY A 91 -0.53 -10.20 -19.81
CA GLY A 91 -0.95 -11.21 -20.78
C GLY A 91 -0.82 -12.65 -20.26
N LEU A 92 0.28 -12.96 -19.56
CA LEU A 92 0.51 -14.26 -18.93
C LEU A 92 -0.55 -14.56 -17.85
N LEU A 93 -0.83 -13.58 -16.98
CA LEU A 93 -1.81 -13.75 -15.92
C LEU A 93 -3.25 -13.84 -16.46
N ALA A 94 -3.57 -13.08 -17.53
CA ALA A 94 -4.86 -13.20 -18.19
C ALA A 94 -5.07 -14.58 -18.81
N ALA A 95 -4.07 -15.11 -19.51
CA ALA A 95 -4.12 -16.45 -20.09
C ALA A 95 -4.22 -17.55 -19.02
N ALA A 96 -3.50 -17.39 -17.91
CA ALA A 96 -3.55 -18.34 -16.81
C ALA A 96 -4.89 -18.34 -16.08
N ASP A 97 -5.51 -17.15 -15.92
CA ASP A 97 -6.83 -16.97 -15.32
C ASP A 97 -7.92 -17.55 -16.21
N GLU A 98 -7.87 -17.26 -17.52
CA GLU A 98 -8.78 -17.81 -18.54
C GLU A 98 -8.71 -19.35 -18.61
N ALA A 99 -7.51 -19.90 -18.47
CA ALA A 99 -7.31 -21.35 -18.40
C ALA A 99 -7.76 -21.96 -17.05
N GLY A 100 -8.17 -21.15 -16.07
CA GLY A 100 -8.46 -21.59 -14.72
C GLY A 100 -7.26 -22.23 -14.02
N ALA A 101 -6.03 -21.86 -14.42
CA ALA A 101 -4.80 -22.47 -13.96
C ALA A 101 -4.23 -21.83 -12.66
N LEU A 102 -4.83 -20.75 -12.15
CA LEU A 102 -4.34 -20.05 -10.97
C LEU A 102 -5.02 -20.51 -9.69
N GLU A 103 -4.24 -20.55 -8.61
CA GLU A 103 -4.75 -20.51 -7.25
C GLU A 103 -4.91 -19.05 -6.77
N PRO A 104 -5.59 -18.82 -5.62
CA PRO A 104 -5.71 -17.48 -5.06
C PRO A 104 -4.36 -16.82 -4.84
N ALA A 105 -4.20 -15.63 -5.40
CA ALA A 105 -2.97 -14.86 -5.33
C ALA A 105 -2.72 -14.29 -3.93
N VAL A 106 -1.44 -14.08 -3.60
CA VAL A 106 -1.00 -13.41 -2.39
C VAL A 106 -0.31 -12.11 -2.77
N GLY A 107 -0.90 -10.98 -2.38
CA GLY A 107 -0.26 -9.66 -2.48
C GLY A 107 0.72 -9.44 -1.34
N LEU A 108 1.82 -8.74 -1.64
CA LEU A 108 2.86 -8.37 -0.69
C LEU A 108 3.13 -6.87 -0.78
N THR A 109 3.27 -6.22 0.39
CA THR A 109 3.76 -4.83 0.49
C THR A 109 5.26 -4.77 0.20
N ALA A 110 5.80 -3.57 0.06
CA ALA A 110 7.25 -3.36 -0.06
C ALA A 110 8.03 -3.95 1.14
N GLY A 111 7.44 -4.00 2.34
CA GLY A 111 8.02 -4.67 3.52
C GLY A 111 7.80 -6.18 3.57
N GLY A 112 7.27 -6.81 2.52
CA GLY A 112 7.02 -8.25 2.45
C GLY A 112 5.84 -8.73 3.31
N GLN A 113 5.03 -7.83 3.86
CA GLN A 113 3.81 -8.18 4.59
C GLN A 113 2.71 -8.55 3.61
N ARG A 114 1.85 -9.49 3.98
CA ARG A 114 0.69 -9.87 3.17
C ARG A 114 -0.30 -8.72 3.09
N TYR A 115 -0.89 -8.58 1.90
CA TYR A 115 -1.80 -7.49 1.59
C TYR A 115 -3.07 -8.02 0.94
N GLY A 116 -4.23 -7.52 1.42
CA GLY A 116 -5.53 -7.91 0.89
C GLY A 116 -6.09 -9.20 1.49
N LEU A 117 -7.27 -9.57 1.03
CA LEU A 117 -7.95 -10.81 1.43
C LEU A 117 -7.64 -11.93 0.43
N SER A 118 -7.60 -13.17 0.92
CA SER A 118 -7.38 -14.37 0.12
C SER A 118 -8.42 -15.44 0.50
N PRO A 119 -9.16 -16.04 -0.43
CA PRO A 119 -9.12 -15.78 -1.86
C PRO A 119 -9.62 -14.39 -2.23
N HIS A 120 -9.12 -13.84 -3.33
CA HIS A 120 -9.60 -12.59 -3.88
C HIS A 120 -10.95 -12.81 -4.58
N VAL A 121 -11.95 -12.04 -4.17
CA VAL A 121 -13.26 -12.02 -4.86
C VAL A 121 -13.39 -10.65 -5.54
N PRO A 122 -13.29 -10.58 -6.88
CA PRO A 122 -13.36 -9.31 -7.60
C PRO A 122 -14.78 -8.74 -7.53
N LEU A 123 -14.87 -7.41 -7.51
CA LEU A 123 -16.13 -6.74 -7.81
C LEU A 123 -16.47 -6.90 -9.29
N PRO A 124 -17.76 -7.06 -9.65
CA PRO A 124 -18.20 -7.03 -11.03
C PRO A 124 -17.75 -5.72 -11.72
N ARG A 125 -17.34 -5.82 -12.99
CA ARG A 125 -16.80 -4.66 -13.73
C ARG A 125 -17.81 -3.53 -13.91
N ASP A 126 -19.06 -3.88 -13.99
CA ASP A 126 -20.22 -3.01 -14.17
C ASP A 126 -20.81 -2.48 -12.84
N ALA A 127 -20.38 -3.01 -11.69
CA ALA A 127 -20.72 -2.46 -10.37
C ALA A 127 -19.94 -1.15 -10.06
N ALA A 128 -19.32 -0.53 -11.07
CA ALA A 128 -18.55 0.69 -10.91
C ALA A 128 -19.41 1.83 -10.35
N VAL A 129 -19.01 2.38 -9.21
CA VAL A 129 -19.60 3.58 -8.64
C VAL A 129 -19.24 4.76 -9.53
N PRO A 130 -20.19 5.54 -10.05
CA PRO A 130 -19.90 6.76 -10.78
C PRO A 130 -19.14 7.76 -9.91
N ALA A 131 -18.15 8.45 -10.49
CA ALA A 131 -17.38 9.46 -9.78
C ALA A 131 -18.24 10.57 -9.16
N ALA A 132 -19.33 10.97 -9.85
CA ALA A 132 -20.27 11.98 -9.40
C ALA A 132 -20.95 11.67 -8.05
N GLU A 133 -21.00 10.42 -7.65
CA GLU A 133 -21.62 10.02 -6.38
C GLU A 133 -20.65 10.05 -5.21
N LEU A 134 -19.34 10.00 -5.47
CA LEU A 134 -18.33 10.28 -4.47
C LEU A 134 -18.26 11.79 -4.16
N ASP A 135 -18.63 12.65 -5.12
CA ASP A 135 -18.74 14.10 -4.90
C ASP A 135 -19.89 14.45 -3.93
N ALA A 136 -20.84 13.54 -3.71
CA ALA A 136 -21.88 13.64 -2.69
C ALA A 136 -21.46 13.12 -1.30
N LEU A 137 -20.20 12.71 -1.11
CA LEU A 137 -19.69 12.40 0.23
C LEU A 137 -19.82 13.66 1.11
N PRO A 138 -20.42 13.56 2.31
CA PRO A 138 -20.58 14.72 3.15
C PRO A 138 -19.21 15.37 3.43
N ALA A 139 -19.13 16.66 3.20
CA ALA A 139 -17.95 17.46 3.56
C ALA A 139 -17.50 17.19 5.01
N GLU A 140 -18.47 16.92 5.89
CA GLU A 140 -18.24 16.53 7.28
C GLU A 140 -17.25 15.36 7.47
N ASP A 141 -17.27 14.35 6.60
CA ASP A 141 -16.34 13.22 6.75
C ASP A 141 -14.92 13.60 6.34
N VAL A 142 -14.78 14.44 5.33
CA VAL A 142 -13.49 15.00 4.92
C VAL A 142 -13.00 16.00 5.96
N ASP A 143 -13.87 16.84 6.47
CA ASP A 143 -13.55 17.79 7.54
C ASP A 143 -13.09 17.07 8.81
N ARG A 144 -13.67 15.92 9.13
CA ARG A 144 -13.20 15.08 10.26
C ARG A 144 -11.82 14.47 10.00
N VAL A 145 -11.53 14.06 8.76
CA VAL A 145 -10.19 13.61 8.39
C VAL A 145 -9.18 14.74 8.55
N ILE A 146 -9.54 15.97 8.13
CA ILE A 146 -8.71 17.17 8.31
C ILE A 146 -8.62 17.55 9.80
N ALA A 147 -9.72 17.45 10.54
CA ALA A 147 -9.76 17.74 11.98
C ALA A 147 -8.96 16.73 12.83
N ALA A 148 -8.62 15.56 12.26
CA ALA A 148 -7.72 14.59 12.91
C ALA A 148 -6.27 15.11 13.04
N ARG A 149 -5.93 16.23 12.36
CA ARG A 149 -4.64 16.90 12.55
C ARG A 149 -4.44 17.30 14.02
N ARG A 150 -3.22 17.22 14.48
CA ARG A 150 -2.85 17.65 15.84
C ARG A 150 -3.03 19.15 16.02
N GLY A 151 -2.98 19.62 17.27
CA GLY A 151 -3.07 21.04 17.57
C GLY A 151 -1.98 21.92 16.92
N ASP A 152 -0.88 21.32 16.47
CA ASP A 152 0.19 21.96 15.70
C ASP A 152 -0.05 21.97 14.17
N GLY A 153 -1.21 21.47 13.71
CA GLY A 153 -1.55 21.38 12.29
C GLY A 153 -0.95 20.18 11.56
N THR A 154 -0.19 19.30 12.23
CA THR A 154 0.42 18.12 11.61
C THR A 154 -0.52 16.94 11.56
N LEU A 155 -0.39 16.14 10.51
CA LEU A 155 -1.09 14.89 10.29
C LEU A 155 -0.07 13.76 10.22
N GLU A 156 -0.17 12.83 11.18
CA GLU A 156 0.63 11.61 11.21
C GLU A 156 -0.22 10.40 10.82
N TRP A 157 0.46 9.30 10.47
CA TRP A 157 -0.21 8.08 10.01
C TRP A 157 -1.34 7.60 10.94
N ALA A 158 -1.10 7.55 12.25
CA ALA A 158 -2.09 7.01 13.19
C ALA A 158 -3.40 7.83 13.24
N ASP A 159 -3.31 9.14 13.10
CA ASP A 159 -4.48 10.03 13.08
C ASP A 159 -5.18 9.96 11.74
N TRP A 160 -4.39 9.94 10.67
CA TRP A 160 -4.85 9.75 9.30
C TRP A 160 -5.59 8.42 9.11
N GLU A 161 -4.98 7.29 9.53
CA GLU A 161 -5.55 5.95 9.42
C GLU A 161 -6.93 5.86 10.08
N ARG A 162 -7.11 6.43 11.27
CA ARG A 162 -8.42 6.43 11.96
C ARG A 162 -9.50 7.15 11.16
N GLY A 163 -9.18 8.31 10.59
CA GLY A 163 -10.09 9.07 9.73
C GLY A 163 -10.46 8.28 8.47
N MET A 164 -9.47 7.70 7.82
CA MET A 164 -9.67 6.91 6.60
C MET A 164 -10.41 5.60 6.86
N LEU A 165 -10.19 4.92 7.98
CA LEU A 165 -10.96 3.74 8.39
C LEU A 165 -12.43 4.07 8.59
N ARG A 166 -12.73 5.23 9.18
CA ARG A 166 -14.11 5.72 9.35
C ARG A 166 -14.75 6.02 8.00
N LEU A 167 -14.06 6.77 7.14
CA LEU A 167 -14.50 7.10 5.79
C LEU A 167 -14.73 5.84 4.96
N SER A 168 -13.82 4.87 5.00
CA SER A 168 -13.94 3.62 4.24
C SER A 168 -15.18 2.82 4.65
N ARG A 169 -15.50 2.73 5.94
CA ARG A 169 -16.74 2.10 6.41
C ARG A 169 -17.96 2.81 5.84
N ARG A 170 -17.96 4.13 5.81
CA ARG A 170 -19.08 4.90 5.24
C ARG A 170 -19.26 4.64 3.75
N VAL A 171 -18.21 4.79 2.96
CA VAL A 171 -18.33 4.71 1.48
C VAL A 171 -18.55 3.29 0.98
N VAL A 172 -18.00 2.29 1.68
CA VAL A 172 -18.13 0.90 1.27
C VAL A 172 -19.35 0.24 1.88
N VAL A 173 -19.57 0.38 3.18
CA VAL A 173 -20.59 -0.37 3.93
C VAL A 173 -21.85 0.46 4.16
N GLY A 174 -21.67 1.74 4.47
CA GLY A 174 -22.81 2.67 4.69
C GLY A 174 -22.74 3.40 6.03
N VAL A 175 -23.70 4.33 6.22
CA VAL A 175 -23.73 5.22 7.39
C VAL A 175 -23.84 4.47 8.71
N ALA A 176 -24.56 3.36 8.75
CA ALA A 176 -24.73 2.54 9.96
C ALA A 176 -23.42 1.90 10.46
N ALA A 177 -22.42 1.71 9.57
CA ALA A 177 -21.13 1.12 9.91
C ALA A 177 -20.06 2.13 10.34
N VAL A 178 -20.33 3.42 10.24
CA VAL A 178 -19.34 4.50 10.41
C VAL A 178 -18.61 4.41 11.76
N GLU A 179 -19.34 4.18 12.84
CA GLU A 179 -18.80 4.11 14.21
C GLU A 179 -18.42 2.67 14.62
N ASP A 180 -18.56 1.69 13.73
CA ASP A 180 -18.20 0.30 14.03
C ASP A 180 -16.69 0.07 13.92
N THR A 181 -15.96 0.47 14.96
CA THR A 181 -14.50 0.26 15.03
C THR A 181 -14.12 -1.21 15.05
N LEU A 182 -14.96 -2.08 15.62
CA LEU A 182 -14.72 -3.52 15.66
C LEU A 182 -14.71 -4.14 14.26
N LEU A 183 -15.50 -3.62 13.32
CA LEU A 183 -15.45 -4.05 11.92
C LEU A 183 -14.05 -3.81 11.33
N GLY A 184 -13.43 -2.65 11.64
CA GLY A 184 -12.05 -2.35 11.22
C GLY A 184 -11.02 -3.32 11.82
N GLU A 185 -11.13 -3.64 13.10
CA GLU A 185 -10.23 -4.58 13.78
C GLU A 185 -10.36 -6.02 13.25
N VAL A 186 -11.60 -6.48 13.05
CA VAL A 186 -11.85 -7.81 12.47
C VAL A 186 -11.34 -7.90 11.05
N LEU A 187 -11.50 -6.83 10.24
CA LEU A 187 -10.93 -6.73 8.90
C LEU A 187 -9.41 -6.80 8.92
N ALA A 188 -8.76 -6.01 9.79
CA ALA A 188 -7.30 -6.02 9.95
C ALA A 188 -6.80 -7.40 10.38
N GLY A 189 -7.51 -8.07 11.29
CA GLY A 189 -7.21 -9.44 11.70
C GLY A 189 -7.34 -10.46 10.56
N ALA A 190 -8.34 -10.32 9.69
CA ALA A 190 -8.52 -11.19 8.52
C ALA A 190 -7.43 -10.96 7.46
N THR A 191 -7.11 -9.70 7.14
CA THR A 191 -6.05 -9.36 6.18
C THR A 191 -4.67 -9.83 6.65
N ALA A 192 -4.35 -9.67 7.93
CA ALA A 192 -3.09 -10.14 8.52
C ALA A 192 -2.97 -11.68 8.49
N ALA A 193 -4.09 -12.39 8.57
CA ALA A 193 -4.14 -13.85 8.53
C ALA A 193 -4.15 -14.43 7.09
N ALA A 194 -4.26 -13.59 6.06
CA ALA A 194 -4.37 -14.05 4.67
C ALA A 194 -3.31 -15.10 4.31
N GLY A 195 -3.73 -16.23 3.73
CA GLY A 195 -2.89 -17.38 3.37
C GLY A 195 -2.28 -18.13 4.58
N SER A 196 -2.76 -17.93 5.81
CA SER A 196 -2.41 -18.73 6.98
C SER A 196 -3.53 -19.70 7.36
N ARG A 197 -3.22 -20.69 8.22
CA ARG A 197 -4.22 -21.65 8.71
C ARG A 197 -5.34 -21.00 9.53
N SER A 198 -5.11 -19.82 10.12
CA SER A 198 -6.10 -19.08 10.91
C SER A 198 -7.03 -18.20 10.05
N TYR A 199 -6.80 -18.12 8.73
CA TYR A 199 -7.54 -17.23 7.85
C TYR A 199 -9.04 -17.52 7.84
N GLU A 200 -9.46 -18.79 7.69
CA GLU A 200 -10.87 -19.15 7.61
C GLU A 200 -11.69 -18.69 8.84
N GLY A 201 -11.17 -18.88 10.03
CA GLY A 201 -11.83 -18.40 11.25
C GLY A 201 -11.95 -16.89 11.34
N ARG A 202 -10.92 -16.18 10.84
CA ARG A 202 -10.92 -14.72 10.77
C ARG A 202 -11.84 -14.17 9.68
N ALA A 203 -11.86 -14.81 8.52
CA ALA A 203 -12.75 -14.46 7.41
C ALA A 203 -14.22 -14.70 7.79
N GLU A 204 -14.52 -15.79 8.54
CA GLU A 204 -15.84 -16.06 9.07
C GLU A 204 -16.29 -15.01 10.10
N ALA A 205 -15.41 -14.56 10.97
CA ALA A 205 -15.70 -13.49 11.90
C ALA A 205 -16.02 -12.18 11.15
N LEU A 206 -15.29 -11.88 10.07
CA LEU A 206 -15.55 -10.72 9.20
C LEU A 206 -16.91 -10.86 8.49
N ARG A 207 -17.23 -12.02 7.92
CA ARG A 207 -18.54 -12.30 7.28
C ARG A 207 -19.69 -12.07 8.26
N ARG A 208 -19.59 -12.60 9.47
CA ARG A 208 -20.60 -12.40 10.53
C ARG A 208 -20.75 -10.94 10.93
N ARG A 209 -19.64 -10.19 10.99
CA ARG A 209 -19.70 -8.77 11.33
C ARG A 209 -20.29 -7.91 10.22
N LEU A 210 -20.10 -8.29 8.96
CA LEU A 210 -20.70 -7.62 7.79
C LEU A 210 -22.19 -7.97 7.59
N ALA A 211 -22.65 -9.13 8.06
CA ALA A 211 -23.99 -9.65 7.77
C ALA A 211 -25.14 -8.66 8.07
N PRO A 212 -25.19 -7.90 9.17
CA PRO A 212 -26.24 -6.93 9.43
C PRO A 212 -26.33 -5.85 8.36
N TYR A 213 -25.17 -5.35 7.88
CA TYR A 213 -25.10 -4.30 6.87
C TYR A 213 -25.44 -4.79 5.46
N LEU A 214 -25.24 -6.09 5.20
CA LEU A 214 -25.67 -6.74 3.96
C LEU A 214 -27.18 -7.02 3.96
N ALA A 215 -27.79 -7.22 5.12
CA ALA A 215 -29.23 -7.44 5.26
C ALA A 215 -30.04 -6.15 5.12
N ASP A 216 -29.51 -5.03 5.58
CA ASP A 216 -30.12 -3.70 5.47
C ASP A 216 -29.08 -2.71 4.89
N PRO A 217 -28.85 -2.77 3.56
CA PRO A 217 -27.79 -2.02 2.90
C PRO A 217 -28.16 -0.55 2.72
N ASP A 218 -27.21 0.35 3.02
CA ASP A 218 -27.32 1.77 2.71
C ASP A 218 -27.24 1.99 1.18
N PRO A 219 -28.31 2.50 0.54
CA PRO A 219 -28.34 2.71 -0.92
C PRO A 219 -27.22 3.63 -1.45
N ALA A 220 -26.73 4.54 -0.62
CA ALA A 220 -25.66 5.46 -0.98
C ALA A 220 -24.26 4.81 -0.91
N SER A 221 -24.14 3.63 -0.30
CA SER A 221 -22.88 2.91 -0.18
C SER A 221 -22.58 2.01 -1.38
N LEU A 222 -21.31 1.58 -1.52
CA LEU A 222 -20.95 0.55 -2.51
C LEU A 222 -21.74 -0.74 -2.30
N THR A 223 -21.95 -1.15 -1.04
CA THR A 223 -22.73 -2.35 -0.67
C THR A 223 -24.16 -2.27 -1.19
N GLY A 224 -24.86 -1.15 -0.96
CA GLY A 224 -26.25 -0.99 -1.43
C GLY A 224 -26.37 -1.09 -2.94
N ARG A 225 -25.45 -0.49 -3.66
CA ARG A 225 -25.41 -0.51 -5.14
C ARG A 225 -25.07 -1.88 -5.70
N LEU A 226 -24.11 -2.57 -5.08
CA LEU A 226 -23.75 -3.93 -5.47
C LEU A 226 -24.96 -4.86 -5.34
N LEU A 227 -25.67 -4.78 -4.21
CA LEU A 227 -26.85 -5.60 -3.96
C LEU A 227 -28.03 -5.22 -4.87
N ALA A 228 -28.24 -3.95 -5.17
CA ALA A 228 -29.26 -3.50 -6.14
C ALA A 228 -28.95 -4.03 -7.55
N HIS A 229 -27.69 -4.01 -7.96
CA HIS A 229 -27.23 -4.53 -9.25
C HIS A 229 -27.45 -6.05 -9.38
N ASP A 230 -27.08 -6.82 -8.34
CA ASP A 230 -27.23 -8.28 -8.32
C ASP A 230 -28.72 -8.70 -8.28
N SER A 231 -29.56 -7.95 -7.57
CA SER A 231 -31.01 -8.18 -7.52
C SER A 231 -31.66 -8.02 -8.90
N GLY A 232 -31.17 -7.07 -9.72
CA GLY A 232 -31.64 -6.86 -11.09
C GLY A 232 -31.29 -8.00 -12.05
N ARG A 233 -30.26 -8.82 -11.72
CA ARG A 233 -29.81 -9.97 -12.52
C ARG A 233 -30.33 -11.32 -12.04
N GLY A 234 -30.96 -11.36 -10.86
CA GLY A 234 -31.39 -12.63 -10.25
C GLY A 234 -30.23 -13.50 -9.76
N GLU A 235 -29.03 -12.95 -9.67
CA GLU A 235 -27.80 -13.62 -9.28
C GLU A 235 -27.41 -13.19 -7.85
N GLY A 236 -27.29 -14.15 -6.93
CA GLY A 236 -26.62 -14.02 -5.66
C GLY A 236 -27.28 -13.09 -4.62
N GLY A 237 -27.70 -13.62 -3.50
CA GLY A 237 -28.21 -12.84 -2.37
C GLY A 237 -27.08 -12.13 -1.57
N PRO A 238 -27.42 -11.46 -0.46
CA PRO A 238 -26.47 -10.71 0.39
C PRO A 238 -25.23 -11.49 0.81
N GLN A 239 -25.32 -12.81 0.93
CA GLN A 239 -24.20 -13.66 1.29
C GLN A 239 -23.14 -13.78 0.19
N ALA A 240 -23.54 -13.73 -1.08
CA ALA A 240 -22.64 -13.80 -2.22
C ALA A 240 -21.87 -12.46 -2.40
N ALA A 241 -22.48 -11.33 -2.07
CA ALA A 241 -21.84 -10.01 -2.13
C ALA A 241 -20.81 -9.78 -1.00
N GLY A 242 -20.98 -10.46 0.14
CA GLY A 242 -20.14 -10.23 1.33
C GLY A 242 -18.64 -10.26 1.09
N PRO A 243 -18.07 -11.28 0.40
CA PRO A 243 -16.64 -11.34 0.12
C PRO A 243 -16.13 -10.19 -0.77
N ALA A 244 -16.93 -9.75 -1.76
CA ALA A 244 -16.58 -8.63 -2.63
C ALA A 244 -16.59 -7.29 -1.86
N VAL A 245 -17.59 -7.10 -0.98
CA VAL A 245 -17.66 -5.95 -0.06
C VAL A 245 -16.47 -5.94 0.90
N ALA A 246 -16.14 -7.09 1.50
CA ALA A 246 -14.99 -7.22 2.38
C ALA A 246 -13.69 -6.87 1.67
N HIS A 247 -13.51 -7.33 0.43
CA HIS A 247 -12.36 -7.00 -0.39
C HIS A 247 -12.28 -5.51 -0.71
N ALA A 248 -13.38 -4.89 -1.13
CA ALA A 248 -13.43 -3.45 -1.38
C ALA A 248 -13.11 -2.64 -0.11
N LEU A 249 -13.66 -3.06 1.03
CA LEU A 249 -13.37 -2.40 2.32
C LEU A 249 -11.89 -2.52 2.68
N ALA A 250 -11.25 -3.67 2.47
CA ALA A 250 -9.83 -3.86 2.69
C ALA A 250 -8.97 -2.94 1.80
N LEU A 251 -9.35 -2.78 0.52
CA LEU A 251 -8.63 -1.90 -0.40
C LEU A 251 -8.78 -0.43 -0.03
N VAL A 252 -9.99 0.04 0.24
CA VAL A 252 -10.24 1.45 0.56
C VAL A 252 -9.62 1.82 1.90
N SER A 253 -9.78 0.98 2.91
CA SER A 253 -9.28 1.27 4.26
C SER A 253 -7.75 1.36 4.35
N ARG A 254 -7.04 0.68 3.45
CA ARG A 254 -5.58 0.64 3.47
C ARG A 254 -4.95 1.22 2.23
N ALA A 255 -5.24 0.67 1.03
CA ALA A 255 -4.59 1.11 -0.18
C ALA A 255 -4.91 2.57 -0.52
N ALA A 256 -6.19 2.98 -0.44
CA ALA A 256 -6.54 4.37 -0.65
C ALA A 256 -5.91 5.27 0.43
N ALA A 257 -5.93 4.86 1.70
CA ALA A 257 -5.34 5.64 2.80
C ALA A 257 -3.83 5.88 2.61
N GLU A 258 -3.07 4.84 2.25
CA GLU A 258 -1.64 4.92 1.95
C GLU A 258 -1.38 5.84 0.75
N THR A 259 -2.14 5.64 -0.33
CA THR A 259 -1.99 6.39 -1.59
C THR A 259 -2.32 7.87 -1.41
N VAL A 260 -3.38 8.21 -0.65
CA VAL A 260 -3.76 9.62 -0.41
C VAL A 260 -2.65 10.35 0.34
N LEU A 261 -2.09 9.77 1.39
CA LEU A 261 -1.04 10.44 2.16
C LEU A 261 0.22 10.64 1.32
N GLN A 262 0.58 9.65 0.48
CA GLN A 262 1.67 9.77 -0.48
C GLN A 262 1.38 10.83 -1.57
N ALA A 263 0.13 10.92 -2.06
CA ALA A 263 -0.29 11.92 -3.03
C ALA A 263 -0.24 13.34 -2.45
N LEU A 264 -0.67 13.53 -1.18
CA LEU A 264 -0.54 14.80 -0.48
C LEU A 264 0.93 15.23 -0.34
N ALA A 265 1.84 14.27 -0.08
CA ALA A 265 3.27 14.55 -0.03
C ALA A 265 3.82 14.97 -1.41
N LEU A 266 3.38 14.34 -2.52
CA LEU A 266 3.76 14.75 -3.88
C LEU A 266 3.27 16.16 -4.23
N LEU A 267 2.03 16.51 -3.84
CA LEU A 267 1.49 17.85 -4.02
C LEU A 267 2.26 18.88 -3.17
N ALA A 268 2.59 18.52 -1.94
CA ALA A 268 3.33 19.39 -1.03
C ALA A 268 4.70 19.80 -1.57
N VAL A 269 5.40 18.88 -2.26
CA VAL A 269 6.72 19.19 -2.87
C VAL A 269 6.62 19.67 -4.32
N GLY A 270 5.42 19.81 -4.89
CA GLY A 270 5.21 20.25 -6.25
C GLY A 270 5.59 19.21 -7.32
N ALA A 271 5.69 17.94 -6.95
CA ALA A 271 5.96 16.84 -7.89
C ALA A 271 4.74 16.45 -8.73
N ALA A 272 3.53 16.83 -8.31
CA ALA A 272 2.29 16.70 -9.06
C ALA A 272 1.53 18.02 -9.03
N ALA A 273 0.75 18.28 -10.10
CA ALA A 273 0.02 19.54 -10.26
C ALA A 273 -1.44 19.45 -9.83
N THR A 274 -2.06 18.26 -9.90
CA THR A 274 -3.48 18.04 -9.59
C THR A 274 -3.65 16.82 -8.68
N PRO A 275 -4.78 16.72 -7.96
CA PRO A 275 -5.12 15.54 -7.17
C PRO A 275 -5.02 14.23 -7.96
N GLU A 276 -5.55 14.20 -9.16
CA GLU A 276 -5.60 13.02 -10.03
C GLU A 276 -4.18 12.58 -10.43
N THR A 277 -3.34 13.54 -10.86
CA THR A 277 -1.95 13.26 -11.21
C THR A 277 -1.13 12.84 -10.00
N ALA A 278 -1.43 13.38 -8.82
CA ALA A 278 -0.75 13.00 -7.58
C ALA A 278 -1.09 11.55 -7.16
N VAL A 279 -2.35 11.16 -7.24
CA VAL A 279 -2.80 9.79 -6.95
C VAL A 279 -2.21 8.81 -7.96
N ALA A 280 -2.27 9.14 -9.26
CA ALA A 280 -1.69 8.31 -10.31
C ALA A 280 -0.17 8.12 -10.12
N GLU A 281 0.54 9.20 -9.78
CA GLU A 281 1.99 9.16 -9.55
C GLU A 281 2.35 8.39 -8.28
N ALA A 282 1.57 8.53 -7.19
CA ALA A 282 1.76 7.79 -5.97
C ALA A 282 1.62 6.27 -6.22
N LEU A 283 0.56 5.86 -6.92
CA LEU A 283 0.32 4.47 -7.29
C LEU A 283 1.40 3.92 -8.22
N ARG A 284 1.88 4.72 -9.15
CA ARG A 284 2.96 4.34 -10.06
C ARG A 284 4.28 4.12 -9.33
N ARG A 285 4.62 5.00 -8.38
CA ARG A 285 5.91 4.96 -7.66
C ARG A 285 5.89 3.99 -6.50
N TRP A 286 4.85 4.01 -5.71
CA TRP A 286 4.76 3.29 -4.43
C TRP A 286 3.47 2.47 -4.36
N PRO A 287 3.29 1.49 -5.26
CA PRO A 287 2.08 0.69 -5.27
C PRO A 287 1.92 -0.04 -3.93
N PRO A 288 0.72 -0.03 -3.34
CA PRO A 288 0.43 -0.76 -2.10
C PRO A 288 0.75 -2.26 -2.20
N VAL A 289 0.53 -2.84 -3.39
CA VAL A 289 0.97 -4.20 -3.73
C VAL A 289 2.28 -4.10 -4.52
N ALA A 290 3.40 -4.17 -3.80
CA ALA A 290 4.74 -4.11 -4.42
C ALA A 290 5.09 -5.39 -5.20
N ALA A 291 4.57 -6.53 -4.74
CA ALA A 291 4.71 -7.81 -5.39
C ALA A 291 3.46 -8.66 -5.21
N ALA A 292 3.18 -9.56 -6.15
CA ALA A 292 2.13 -10.56 -6.01
C ALA A 292 2.63 -11.91 -6.52
N VAL A 293 2.28 -12.96 -5.78
CA VAL A 293 2.60 -14.35 -6.09
C VAL A 293 1.32 -15.06 -6.51
N TYR A 294 1.36 -15.72 -7.66
CA TYR A 294 0.24 -16.46 -8.23
C TYR A 294 0.65 -17.92 -8.40
N PRO A 295 0.23 -18.83 -7.50
CA PRO A 295 0.50 -20.24 -7.63
C PRO A 295 -0.25 -20.82 -8.84
N VAL A 296 0.44 -21.63 -9.65
CA VAL A 296 -0.11 -22.30 -10.83
C VAL A 296 -0.49 -23.73 -10.43
N ARG A 297 -1.80 -24.06 -10.50
CA ARG A 297 -2.34 -25.38 -10.14
C ARG A 297 -2.47 -26.33 -11.32
N ALA A 298 -2.50 -25.81 -12.54
CA ALA A 298 -2.64 -26.61 -13.77
C ALA A 298 -1.73 -26.06 -14.86
N ASP A 299 -1.25 -26.97 -15.74
CA ASP A 299 -0.45 -26.59 -16.89
C ASP A 299 -1.23 -25.69 -17.84
N PHE A 300 -0.58 -24.65 -18.36
CA PHE A 300 -1.14 -23.81 -19.41
C PHE A 300 -0.05 -23.34 -20.38
N VAL A 301 -0.48 -22.82 -21.52
CA VAL A 301 0.41 -22.24 -22.52
C VAL A 301 0.05 -20.77 -22.73
N TRP A 302 1.06 -19.91 -22.67
CA TRP A 302 0.94 -18.50 -23.00
C TRP A 302 1.89 -18.16 -24.14
N GLN A 303 1.34 -17.72 -25.28
CA GLN A 303 2.10 -17.56 -26.53
C GLN A 303 2.77 -18.91 -26.93
N ASP A 304 4.10 -18.96 -26.92
CA ASP A 304 4.90 -20.19 -27.17
C ASP A 304 5.50 -20.77 -25.86
N LEU A 305 5.11 -20.24 -24.69
CA LEU A 305 5.67 -20.60 -23.39
C LEU A 305 4.77 -21.59 -22.65
N ALA A 306 5.30 -22.78 -22.33
CA ALA A 306 4.64 -23.75 -21.47
C ALA A 306 4.95 -23.45 -19.99
N VAL A 307 3.93 -23.26 -19.18
CA VAL A 307 4.03 -23.04 -17.74
C VAL A 307 3.41 -24.24 -17.02
N GLY A 308 4.22 -24.94 -16.24
CA GLY A 308 3.81 -26.14 -15.53
C GLY A 308 3.16 -25.85 -14.17
N ALA A 309 2.26 -26.74 -13.75
CA ALA A 309 1.72 -26.77 -12.41
C ALA A 309 2.83 -26.82 -11.34
N GLY A 310 2.60 -26.19 -10.20
CA GLY A 310 3.60 -26.05 -9.14
C GLY A 310 4.61 -24.91 -9.36
N THR A 311 4.51 -24.19 -10.50
CA THR A 311 5.23 -22.91 -10.70
C THR A 311 4.50 -21.78 -9.98
N GLU A 312 5.23 -20.80 -9.47
CA GLU A 312 4.64 -19.57 -8.93
C GLU A 312 4.97 -18.40 -9.87
N VAL A 313 3.96 -17.71 -10.40
CA VAL A 313 4.19 -16.48 -11.18
C VAL A 313 4.40 -15.33 -10.21
N LEU A 314 5.55 -14.67 -10.31
CA LEU A 314 5.90 -13.54 -9.45
C LEU A 314 5.79 -12.22 -10.24
N ARG A 315 4.82 -11.39 -9.89
CA ARG A 315 4.64 -10.05 -10.43
C ARG A 315 5.23 -9.01 -9.48
N VAL A 316 6.08 -8.12 -10.00
CA VAL A 316 6.85 -7.14 -9.21
C VAL A 316 6.76 -5.72 -9.81
N PRO A 317 5.56 -5.13 -9.88
CA PRO A 317 5.34 -3.89 -10.63
C PRO A 317 6.20 -2.72 -10.14
N GLY A 318 6.39 -2.58 -8.83
CA GLY A 318 7.16 -1.49 -8.25
C GLY A 318 8.65 -1.49 -8.63
N TRP A 319 9.22 -2.67 -8.89
CA TRP A 319 10.64 -2.80 -9.26
C TRP A 319 10.88 -2.82 -10.77
N LEU A 320 9.85 -3.07 -11.58
CA LEU A 320 9.95 -3.01 -13.04
C LEU A 320 9.78 -1.58 -13.58
N ARG A 321 9.32 -0.65 -12.75
CA ARG A 321 9.13 0.75 -13.11
C ARG A 321 10.41 1.34 -13.73
N GLY A 322 10.26 2.08 -14.83
CA GLY A 322 11.38 2.73 -15.54
C GLY A 322 12.28 1.79 -16.32
N LEU A 323 12.04 0.44 -16.26
CA LEU A 323 12.79 -0.51 -17.07
C LEU A 323 12.22 -0.65 -18.49
N ASP A 324 10.96 -0.25 -18.74
CA ASP A 324 10.28 -0.44 -20.04
C ASP A 324 10.65 0.60 -21.10
N GLY A 325 11.50 1.56 -20.78
CA GLY A 325 11.92 2.58 -21.75
C GLY A 325 10.82 3.59 -22.13
N GLU A 326 9.60 3.37 -21.66
CA GLU A 326 8.46 4.26 -21.87
C GLU A 326 8.48 5.49 -20.96
N ASP A 327 9.34 5.48 -19.95
CA ASP A 327 9.49 6.55 -18.96
C ASP A 327 10.59 7.56 -19.33
N HIS A 328 10.47 8.19 -20.51
CA HIS A 328 11.27 9.40 -20.78
C HIS A 328 10.74 10.62 -20.04
N THR A 329 9.56 10.53 -19.42
CA THR A 329 9.06 11.50 -18.46
C THR A 329 8.95 10.80 -17.11
N ASP A 330 9.70 11.22 -16.13
CA ASP A 330 9.67 10.71 -14.74
C ASP A 330 8.33 10.95 -14.02
N ARG A 331 7.28 11.31 -14.75
CA ARG A 331 5.95 11.69 -14.25
C ARG A 331 4.83 10.95 -14.98
N ALA A 332 3.74 10.71 -14.29
CA ALA A 332 2.50 10.28 -14.92
C ALA A 332 2.05 11.33 -15.95
N PRO A 333 1.54 10.92 -17.13
CA PRO A 333 1.05 11.87 -18.15
C PRO A 333 0.03 12.84 -17.54
N ALA A 334 0.10 14.11 -17.92
CA ALA A 334 -0.85 15.12 -17.47
C ALA A 334 -2.28 14.70 -17.83
N GLY A 335 -3.21 14.79 -16.86
CA GLY A 335 -4.61 14.39 -17.04
C GLY A 335 -4.90 12.90 -16.89
N THR A 336 -3.89 12.08 -16.56
CA THR A 336 -4.12 10.66 -16.29
C THR A 336 -4.78 10.48 -14.91
N SER A 337 -6.02 10.00 -14.90
CA SER A 337 -6.69 9.55 -13.69
C SER A 337 -6.37 8.08 -13.43
N ALA A 338 -5.98 7.73 -12.21
CA ALA A 338 -5.79 6.35 -11.78
C ALA A 338 -7.10 5.54 -11.90
N ALA A 339 -8.24 6.21 -11.77
CA ALA A 339 -9.57 5.62 -11.91
C ALA A 339 -9.96 5.31 -13.36
N ALA A 340 -9.29 5.90 -14.36
CA ALA A 340 -9.61 5.68 -15.77
C ALA A 340 -9.26 4.28 -16.29
N GLY A 341 -8.62 3.43 -15.45
CA GLY A 341 -8.32 2.04 -15.81
C GLY A 341 -7.16 1.91 -16.80
N ASN A 342 -6.14 2.75 -16.67
CA ASN A 342 -4.93 2.64 -17.47
C ASN A 342 -4.29 1.26 -17.30
N PRO A 343 -4.14 0.45 -18.36
CA PRO A 343 -3.57 -0.89 -18.28
C PRO A 343 -2.11 -0.91 -17.80
N GLY A 344 -1.40 0.21 -17.92
CA GLY A 344 -0.03 0.38 -17.37
C GLY A 344 0.04 0.72 -15.89
N MET A 345 -1.11 1.03 -15.24
CA MET A 345 -1.11 1.38 -13.83
C MET A 345 -0.87 0.14 -12.95
N PRO A 346 0.03 0.22 -11.95
CA PRO A 346 0.21 -0.87 -11.01
C PRO A 346 -1.09 -1.23 -10.30
N PRO A 347 -1.39 -2.50 -10.09
CA PRO A 347 -2.63 -2.90 -9.44
C PRO A 347 -2.61 -2.53 -7.96
N LEU A 348 -3.74 -2.01 -7.46
CA LEU A 348 -3.98 -1.82 -6.03
C LEU A 348 -4.21 -3.15 -5.30
N CYS A 349 -4.45 -4.23 -6.02
CA CYS A 349 -4.65 -5.56 -5.46
C CYS A 349 -3.96 -6.64 -6.30
N ALA A 350 -3.89 -7.85 -5.75
CA ALA A 350 -3.29 -9.01 -6.41
C ALA A 350 -4.27 -9.75 -7.36
N ALA A 351 -5.27 -9.07 -7.92
CA ALA A 351 -6.11 -9.70 -8.95
C ALA A 351 -5.28 -10.02 -10.19
N PRO A 352 -5.42 -11.23 -10.78
CA PRO A 352 -4.73 -11.58 -12.01
C PRO A 352 -5.19 -10.72 -13.19
N THR A 353 -6.49 -10.44 -13.25
CA THR A 353 -7.14 -9.55 -14.20
C THR A 353 -7.75 -8.35 -13.47
N GLY A 354 -8.17 -7.32 -14.21
CA GLY A 354 -8.67 -6.08 -13.60
C GLY A 354 -9.80 -6.33 -12.58
N CYS A 355 -9.75 -5.62 -11.47
CA CYS A 355 -10.76 -5.64 -10.40
C CYS A 355 -11.41 -4.26 -10.27
N ALA A 356 -12.74 -4.19 -10.29
CA ALA A 356 -13.46 -2.92 -10.17
C ALA A 356 -13.24 -2.25 -8.80
N ALA A 357 -12.93 -3.02 -7.74
CA ALA A 357 -12.57 -2.47 -6.44
C ALA A 357 -11.30 -1.61 -6.47
N THR A 358 -10.35 -1.88 -7.38
CA THR A 358 -9.16 -1.05 -7.56
C THR A 358 -9.51 0.31 -8.12
N ARG A 359 -10.40 0.35 -9.11
CA ARG A 359 -10.92 1.60 -9.67
C ARG A 359 -11.69 2.39 -8.62
N PHE A 360 -12.52 1.73 -7.84
CA PHE A 360 -13.26 2.37 -6.76
C PHE A 360 -12.33 2.96 -5.70
N ALA A 361 -11.32 2.20 -5.25
CA ALA A 361 -10.35 2.68 -4.27
C ALA A 361 -9.52 3.88 -4.81
N ALA A 362 -9.17 3.88 -6.09
CA ALA A 362 -8.50 5.00 -6.73
C ALA A 362 -9.40 6.25 -6.80
N LEU A 363 -10.69 6.08 -7.14
CA LEU A 363 -11.67 7.18 -7.12
C LEU A 363 -11.84 7.78 -5.73
N VAL A 364 -11.92 6.94 -4.69
CA VAL A 364 -11.98 7.40 -3.29
C VAL A 364 -10.71 8.19 -2.95
N ALA A 365 -9.54 7.71 -3.34
CA ALA A 365 -8.28 8.41 -3.12
C ALA A 365 -8.26 9.78 -3.82
N GLU A 366 -8.63 9.85 -5.09
CA GLU A 366 -8.70 11.12 -5.86
C GLU A 366 -9.69 12.10 -5.21
N HIS A 367 -10.87 11.60 -4.79
CA HIS A 367 -11.88 12.43 -4.14
C HIS A 367 -11.36 13.01 -2.82
N VAL A 368 -10.75 12.19 -1.96
CA VAL A 368 -10.22 12.64 -0.66
C VAL A 368 -9.09 13.65 -0.87
N VAL A 369 -8.16 13.40 -1.79
CA VAL A 369 -7.07 14.36 -2.07
C VAL A 369 -7.66 15.70 -2.55
N ARG A 370 -8.64 15.67 -3.47
CA ARG A 370 -9.30 16.88 -3.99
C ARG A 370 -10.01 17.65 -2.87
N ALA A 371 -10.76 16.95 -2.03
CA ALA A 371 -11.49 17.57 -0.93
C ALA A 371 -10.55 18.18 0.12
N VAL A 372 -9.47 17.47 0.49
CA VAL A 372 -8.45 17.99 1.41
C VAL A 372 -7.78 19.23 0.82
N THR A 373 -7.32 19.16 -0.43
CA THR A 373 -6.59 20.27 -1.06
C THR A 373 -7.48 21.45 -1.45
N GLY A 374 -8.79 21.27 -1.47
CA GLY A 374 -9.77 22.35 -1.65
C GLY A 374 -9.90 23.25 -0.42
N THR A 375 -9.52 22.77 0.75
CA THR A 375 -9.67 23.50 2.03
C THR A 375 -8.34 23.83 2.69
N VAL A 376 -7.33 22.97 2.51
CA VAL A 376 -6.02 23.11 3.13
C VAL A 376 -4.89 22.91 2.12
N ARG A 377 -3.74 23.49 2.40
CA ARG A 377 -2.50 23.30 1.65
C ARG A 377 -1.64 22.28 2.39
N PRO A 378 -1.27 21.14 1.77
CA PRO A 378 -0.34 20.20 2.37
C PRO A 378 1.10 20.73 2.29
N LEU A 379 1.86 20.54 3.37
CA LEU A 379 3.28 20.84 3.48
C LEU A 379 3.99 19.59 4.01
N LEU A 380 4.98 19.09 3.31
CA LEU A 380 5.75 17.93 3.75
C LEU A 380 6.74 18.34 4.84
N ILE A 381 6.63 17.70 6.01
CA ILE A 381 7.53 17.90 7.15
C ILE A 381 8.60 16.80 7.20
N ALA A 382 8.18 15.53 6.98
CA ALA A 382 9.09 14.39 6.98
C ALA A 382 8.52 13.24 6.12
N PRO A 383 9.39 12.41 5.51
CA PRO A 383 10.83 12.60 5.30
C PRO A 383 11.11 13.73 4.31
N GLU A 384 12.32 14.29 4.34
CA GLU A 384 12.72 15.35 3.42
C GLU A 384 13.00 14.76 2.01
N PHE A 385 12.29 15.27 1.00
CA PHE A 385 12.57 15.04 -0.42
C PHE A 385 12.02 16.20 -1.27
N THR A 386 12.45 16.29 -2.52
CA THR A 386 12.06 17.36 -3.45
C THR A 386 11.43 16.77 -4.71
N ALA A 387 10.76 17.63 -5.50
CA ALA A 387 10.14 17.23 -6.76
C ALA A 387 11.13 16.58 -7.74
N ASP A 388 12.39 17.02 -7.71
CA ASP A 388 13.45 16.53 -8.62
C ASP A 388 14.11 15.23 -8.10
N ARG A 389 14.00 14.97 -6.79
CA ARG A 389 14.60 13.79 -6.15
C ARG A 389 13.59 13.09 -5.25
N LEU A 390 12.70 12.33 -5.88
CA LEU A 390 11.71 11.52 -5.19
C LEU A 390 12.34 10.19 -4.74
N PRO A 391 12.01 9.71 -3.52
CA PRO A 391 12.54 8.45 -3.02
C PRO A 391 11.98 7.27 -3.82
N ASP A 392 12.77 6.22 -3.96
CA ASP A 392 12.37 4.98 -4.62
C ASP A 392 11.30 4.22 -3.85
N THR A 393 11.35 4.30 -2.53
CA THR A 393 10.36 3.73 -1.61
C THR A 393 9.94 4.80 -0.62
N LEU A 394 8.65 4.88 -0.33
CA LEU A 394 8.07 5.80 0.63
C LEU A 394 7.07 5.05 1.51
N ASP A 395 7.47 4.80 2.75
CA ASP A 395 6.56 4.23 3.75
C ASP A 395 5.60 5.31 4.24
N PRO A 396 4.28 5.21 3.97
CA PRO A 396 3.31 6.22 4.42
C PRO A 396 3.28 6.40 5.93
N LYS A 397 3.72 5.42 6.72
CA LYS A 397 3.81 5.52 8.18
C LYS A 397 4.90 6.47 8.66
N THR A 398 5.85 6.80 7.80
CA THR A 398 6.92 7.76 8.10
C THR A 398 6.60 9.18 7.66
N LEU A 399 5.48 9.35 6.93
CA LEU A 399 5.05 10.66 6.45
C LEU A 399 4.46 11.49 7.58
N VAL A 400 4.93 12.72 7.67
CA VAL A 400 4.36 13.80 8.48
C VAL A 400 4.04 14.95 7.55
N VAL A 401 2.77 15.29 7.43
CA VAL A 401 2.28 16.36 6.56
C VAL A 401 1.62 17.41 7.42
N ALA A 402 2.02 18.68 7.31
CA ALA A 402 1.27 19.79 7.89
C ALA A 402 0.16 20.20 6.91
N LEU A 403 -0.99 20.59 7.46
CA LEU A 403 -2.15 21.07 6.71
C LEU A 403 -2.43 22.52 7.08
N GLU A 404 -2.10 23.44 6.18
CA GLU A 404 -2.30 24.89 6.36
C GLU A 404 -3.65 25.32 5.79
N ASP A 405 -4.47 26.02 6.58
CA ASP A 405 -5.78 26.50 6.15
C ASP A 405 -5.64 27.55 5.03
N LEU A 406 -6.28 27.32 3.87
CA LEU A 406 -6.27 28.28 2.75
C LEU A 406 -6.95 29.61 3.11
N ALA A 407 -7.95 29.58 3.99
CA ALA A 407 -8.69 30.78 4.44
C ALA A 407 -7.87 31.68 5.38
N ALA A 408 -6.80 31.17 5.98
CA ALA A 408 -5.93 31.93 6.90
C ALA A 408 -4.91 32.82 6.18
N ARG A 409 -4.92 32.88 4.84
CA ARG A 409 -3.95 33.67 4.08
C ARG A 409 -4.28 35.15 4.15
N PRO A 410 -3.43 36.01 4.76
CA PRO A 410 -3.61 37.45 4.68
C PRO A 410 -3.57 37.91 3.23
N ALA A 411 -4.41 38.88 2.85
CA ALA A 411 -4.51 39.45 1.50
C ALA A 411 -3.18 40.01 0.94
N ASP A 412 -2.17 40.14 1.75
CA ASP A 412 -0.90 40.83 1.45
C ASP A 412 0.21 39.91 0.95
N GLY A 413 -0.06 38.64 0.65
CA GLY A 413 0.93 37.72 0.06
C GLY A 413 2.13 37.36 0.94
N ARG A 414 2.19 37.83 2.17
CA ARG A 414 3.19 37.41 3.17
C ARG A 414 2.67 36.24 3.95
N VAL A 415 3.20 35.07 3.65
CA VAL A 415 2.99 33.88 4.47
C VAL A 415 3.76 34.07 5.78
N THR A 416 3.07 34.54 6.81
CA THR A 416 3.59 34.45 8.16
C THR A 416 3.23 33.07 8.68
N VAL A 417 4.10 32.10 8.43
CA VAL A 417 4.04 30.83 9.14
C VAL A 417 4.35 31.17 10.59
N THR A 418 3.32 31.25 11.42
CA THR A 418 3.51 31.33 12.86
C THR A 418 3.89 29.94 13.34
N LEU A 419 5.11 29.52 12.98
CA LEU A 419 5.78 28.50 13.75
C LEU A 419 5.90 29.06 15.19
N PRO A 420 5.62 28.26 16.22
CA PRO A 420 5.90 28.71 17.57
C PRO A 420 7.38 29.09 17.64
N THR A 421 7.63 30.40 17.75
CA THR A 421 8.94 31.05 17.75
C THR A 421 9.68 30.96 16.41
N ALA A 422 9.72 32.08 15.67
CA ALA A 422 10.39 32.23 14.39
C ALA A 422 11.84 31.73 14.43
N VAL A 423 12.09 30.60 13.74
CA VAL A 423 13.43 30.17 13.39
C VAL A 423 13.67 30.71 11.98
N PRO A 424 14.62 31.60 11.75
CA PRO A 424 14.96 32.07 10.41
C PRO A 424 15.46 30.89 9.60
N VAL A 425 14.76 30.54 8.52
CA VAL A 425 15.22 29.55 7.54
C VAL A 425 16.37 30.21 6.79
N SER A 426 17.60 29.93 7.19
CA SER A 426 18.77 30.22 6.34
C SER A 426 18.79 29.20 5.19
N ALA A 427 19.31 29.63 4.03
CA ALA A 427 19.32 28.86 2.79
C ALA A 427 20.12 27.54 2.84
N PHE A 428 20.63 27.15 4.00
CA PHE A 428 21.42 25.95 4.25
C PHE A 428 21.05 25.36 5.62
N GLY A 429 20.09 24.42 5.66
CA GLY A 429 19.83 23.55 6.79
C GLY A 429 19.00 24.19 7.93
N TYR A 430 18.29 23.33 8.62
CA TYR A 430 17.59 23.69 9.87
C TYR A 430 18.58 24.16 10.94
N ALA A 431 18.20 25.19 11.69
CA ALA A 431 19.00 25.59 12.84
C ALA A 431 19.13 24.43 13.84
N PRO A 432 20.27 24.23 14.49
CA PRO A 432 20.50 23.16 15.48
C PRO A 432 19.40 23.06 16.54
N ALA A 433 18.82 24.18 16.96
CA ALA A 433 17.70 24.25 17.89
C ALA A 433 16.42 23.55 17.40
N ALA A 434 16.12 23.57 16.08
CA ALA A 434 14.97 22.88 15.51
C ALA A 434 15.17 21.35 15.54
N TYR A 435 16.37 20.87 15.25
CA TYR A 435 16.72 19.46 15.41
C TYR A 435 16.66 19.02 16.88
N GLY A 436 17.06 19.88 17.80
CA GLY A 436 16.95 19.65 19.23
C GLY A 436 15.49 19.45 19.64
N ALA A 437 14.58 20.33 19.22
CA ALA A 437 13.14 20.23 19.52
C ALA A 437 12.52 18.96 18.93
N LEU A 438 12.85 18.61 17.66
CA LEU A 438 12.36 17.40 17.02
C LEU A 438 12.89 16.13 17.72
N ALA A 439 14.16 16.14 18.12
CA ALA A 439 14.76 15.04 18.85
C ALA A 439 14.11 14.88 20.25
N HIS A 440 13.83 15.96 20.96
CA HIS A 440 13.11 15.90 22.23
C HIS A 440 11.70 15.33 22.05
N ALA A 441 10.93 15.79 21.05
CA ALA A 441 9.61 15.24 20.74
C ALA A 441 9.65 13.74 20.39
N SER A 442 10.70 13.30 19.71
CA SER A 442 10.92 11.88 19.39
C SER A 442 11.28 11.07 20.63
N ALA A 443 12.10 11.61 21.53
CA ALA A 443 12.42 11.00 22.81
C ALA A 443 11.17 10.84 23.68
N ASP A 444 10.32 11.86 23.76
CA ASP A 444 9.10 11.80 24.54
C ASP A 444 8.09 10.77 23.99
N ARG A 445 8.09 10.53 22.67
CA ARG A 445 7.29 9.43 22.06
C ARG A 445 7.80 8.06 22.47
N LEU A 446 9.11 7.86 22.42
CA LEU A 446 9.76 6.60 22.86
C LEU A 446 9.47 6.34 24.32
N GLU A 447 9.53 7.36 25.17
CA GLU A 447 9.23 7.26 26.58
C GLU A 447 7.76 6.85 26.83
N ARG A 448 6.80 7.51 26.17
CA ARG A 448 5.38 7.12 26.26
C ARG A 448 5.13 5.71 25.78
N HIS A 449 5.82 5.27 24.72
CA HIS A 449 5.71 3.91 24.22
C HIS A 449 6.27 2.89 25.22
N ALA A 450 7.41 3.20 25.82
CA ALA A 450 7.99 2.38 26.90
C ALA A 450 7.01 2.24 28.08
N GLN A 451 6.42 3.34 28.52
CA GLN A 451 5.41 3.34 29.59
C GLN A 451 4.17 2.52 29.23
N SER A 452 3.68 2.62 27.99
CA SER A 452 2.55 1.82 27.51
C SER A 452 2.86 0.33 27.49
N LEU A 453 4.05 -0.06 27.04
CA LEU A 453 4.49 -1.46 27.04
C LEU A 453 4.65 -2.01 28.46
N ALA A 454 5.22 -1.22 29.37
CA ALA A 454 5.37 -1.58 30.79
C ALA A 454 3.99 -1.71 31.47
N ALA A 455 3.06 -0.81 31.19
CA ALA A 455 1.69 -0.89 31.68
C ALA A 455 0.98 -2.15 31.16
N CYS A 456 1.08 -2.46 29.87
CA CYS A 456 0.55 -3.69 29.30
C CYS A 456 1.16 -4.93 29.96
N ALA A 457 2.45 -4.93 30.26
CA ALA A 457 3.11 -6.04 30.94
C ALA A 457 2.67 -6.18 32.41
N GLY A 458 2.23 -5.06 33.06
CA GLY A 458 1.74 -5.03 34.43
C GLY A 458 0.25 -5.40 34.56
N ASP A 459 -0.53 -5.30 33.49
CA ASP A 459 -1.95 -5.66 33.48
C ASP A 459 -2.09 -7.17 33.58
N GLY A 460 -2.54 -7.69 34.73
CA GLY A 460 -2.59 -9.12 35.07
C GLY A 460 -3.62 -9.97 34.28
N GLY A 461 -4.16 -9.44 33.18
CA GLY A 461 -5.11 -10.13 32.30
C GLY A 461 -4.50 -11.15 31.33
N TRP A 462 -3.20 -11.29 31.29
CA TRP A 462 -2.49 -12.25 30.42
C TRP A 462 -2.55 -13.65 31.05
N ASN A 463 -2.78 -14.65 30.19
CA ASN A 463 -2.84 -16.05 30.59
C ASN A 463 -1.73 -16.43 31.57
N THR A 464 -2.11 -16.96 32.73
CA THR A 464 -1.21 -17.51 33.73
C THR A 464 -0.59 -18.80 33.19
N GLY A 465 0.62 -18.73 32.65
CA GLY A 465 1.35 -19.86 32.10
C GLY A 465 2.72 -19.44 31.60
N GLU A 466 3.57 -20.40 31.31
CA GLU A 466 4.95 -20.17 30.85
C GLU A 466 5.02 -19.28 29.60
N GLU A 467 4.06 -19.39 28.68
CA GLU A 467 3.98 -18.55 27.48
C GLU A 467 3.58 -17.10 27.82
N GLY A 468 2.64 -16.91 28.75
CA GLY A 468 2.25 -15.57 29.21
C GLY A 468 3.43 -14.86 29.91
N GLU A 469 4.20 -15.59 30.72
CA GLU A 469 5.39 -15.04 31.37
C GLU A 469 6.49 -14.70 30.36
N ARG A 470 6.74 -15.55 29.36
CA ARG A 470 7.66 -15.25 28.27
C ARG A 470 7.24 -13.99 27.49
N PHE A 471 5.96 -13.85 27.19
CA PHE A 471 5.43 -12.69 26.48
C PHE A 471 5.57 -11.42 27.33
N ARG A 472 5.29 -11.48 28.62
CA ARG A 472 5.50 -10.40 29.58
C ARG A 472 6.96 -9.95 29.61
N MET A 473 7.88 -10.89 29.64
CA MET A 473 9.32 -10.57 29.59
C MET A 473 9.75 -9.89 28.30
N VAL A 474 9.17 -10.29 27.15
CA VAL A 474 9.42 -9.64 25.87
C VAL A 474 8.89 -8.19 25.86
N LEU A 475 7.73 -7.93 26.43
CA LEU A 475 7.18 -6.57 26.55
C LEU A 475 8.06 -5.69 27.43
N LEU A 476 8.55 -6.20 28.57
CA LEU A 476 9.44 -5.47 29.49
C LEU A 476 10.80 -5.16 28.83
N ASP A 477 11.40 -6.14 28.13
CA ASP A 477 12.64 -5.93 27.39
C ASP A 477 12.48 -4.88 26.28
N HIS A 478 11.31 -4.87 25.61
CA HIS A 478 11.00 -3.83 24.63
C HIS A 478 10.81 -2.45 25.27
N ALA A 479 10.16 -2.39 26.43
CA ALA A 479 9.99 -1.15 27.19
C ALA A 479 11.35 -0.57 27.61
N GLU A 480 12.25 -1.40 28.13
CA GLU A 480 13.61 -0.99 28.49
C GLU A 480 14.39 -0.47 27.28
N ARG A 481 14.30 -1.13 26.13
CA ARG A 481 14.97 -0.69 24.90
C ARG A 481 14.42 0.66 24.41
N CYS A 482 13.12 0.87 24.48
CA CYS A 482 12.51 2.15 24.12
C CYS A 482 12.95 3.28 25.09
N ALA A 483 12.99 3.01 26.38
CA ALA A 483 13.47 3.97 27.37
C ALA A 483 14.96 4.32 27.15
N ALA A 484 15.81 3.33 26.93
CA ALA A 484 17.23 3.54 26.62
C ALA A 484 17.44 4.34 25.34
N ALA A 485 16.63 4.08 24.30
CA ALA A 485 16.66 4.84 23.06
C ALA A 485 16.21 6.28 23.27
N SER A 486 15.16 6.53 24.08
CA SER A 486 14.71 7.88 24.49
C SER A 486 15.84 8.67 25.13
N ASP A 487 16.53 8.07 26.09
CA ASP A 487 17.68 8.70 26.77
C ASP A 487 18.85 8.97 25.81
N GLY A 488 19.10 8.06 24.87
CA GLY A 488 20.10 8.23 23.82
C GLY A 488 19.80 9.44 22.94
N VAL A 489 18.55 9.56 22.49
CA VAL A 489 18.08 10.68 21.66
C VAL A 489 18.14 12.01 22.44
N ARG A 490 17.74 12.04 23.72
CA ARG A 490 17.86 13.25 24.57
C ARG A 490 19.30 13.70 24.74
N ARG A 491 20.23 12.75 24.98
CA ARG A 491 21.67 13.08 25.08
C ARG A 491 22.23 13.62 23.76
N ALA A 492 21.80 13.05 22.63
CA ALA A 492 22.19 13.55 21.32
C ALA A 492 21.62 14.95 21.04
N ALA A 493 20.36 15.17 21.36
CA ALA A 493 19.70 16.48 21.22
C ALA A 493 20.44 17.57 22.04
N LYS A 494 20.82 17.25 23.27
CA LYS A 494 21.57 18.19 24.12
C LYS A 494 22.91 18.59 23.50
N ARG A 495 23.63 17.66 22.88
CA ARG A 495 24.91 17.95 22.21
C ARG A 495 24.75 18.79 20.93
N LEU A 496 23.55 18.85 20.35
CA LEU A 496 23.26 19.68 19.20
C LEU A 496 22.84 21.11 19.59
N THR A 497 22.43 21.31 20.85
CA THR A 497 21.98 22.60 21.37
C THR A 497 23.02 23.32 22.23
N ASP A 498 24.00 22.57 22.78
CA ASP A 498 25.20 23.10 23.46
C ASP A 498 26.29 23.44 22.41
#